data_1ae0e68781be0d402e06a979e2e52ce3
#
_entry.id   1ae0e68781be0d402e06a979e2e52ce3
#
_cell.length_a   1.000
_cell.length_b   1.000
_cell.length_c   1.000
_cell.angle_alpha   90.00
_cell.angle_beta   90.00
_cell.angle_gamma   90.00
#
_symmetry.space_group_name_H-M   'P 1'
#
loop_
_entity.id
_entity.type
_entity.pdbx_description
1 polymer ?
#
loop_
_entity_poly.entity_id
_entity_poly.type
_entity_poly.pdbx_seq_one_letter_code
_entity_poly.pdbx_strand_id
1 'polypeptide(L)'
;VTAVLFKLNDMTVNGMASAFQSGVADLAGTAVVVGMAKGILLVLGGSDANVASTLNTILYTIGNALAGVPSFIGALFMYLFQSCFNLIVTSNSGQAALTMPIMAPLADLVGVTRQVAVLAFQMGAGFVDAFTPVSASLIGVLGVARIDWGKWAKFQIKMQAFFFLMGTVAIAIAIAVNLQ
;
A
#
# COMPACT_ATOMS: atom_id res chain seq x y z
N VAL A 1 4.66 -29.76 2.58
CA VAL A 1 4.17 -31.15 2.47
C VAL A 1 4.53 -31.70 1.10
N THR A 2 4.11 -31.08 0.00
CA THR A 2 4.36 -31.55 -1.39
C THR A 2 5.85 -31.75 -1.66
N ALA A 3 6.72 -30.81 -1.28
CA ALA A 3 8.15 -30.90 -1.50
C ALA A 3 8.79 -32.11 -0.79
N VAL A 4 8.29 -32.49 0.41
CA VAL A 4 8.75 -33.67 1.13
C VAL A 4 8.23 -34.95 0.49
N LEU A 5 6.94 -34.99 0.10
CA LEU A 5 6.34 -36.16 -0.54
C LEU A 5 6.98 -36.48 -1.90
N PHE A 6 7.29 -35.48 -2.70
CA PHE A 6 7.91 -35.66 -4.02
C PHE A 6 9.44 -35.53 -4.00
N LYS A 7 10.07 -35.43 -2.81
CA LYS A 7 11.53 -35.27 -2.62
C LYS A 7 12.12 -34.15 -3.49
N LEU A 8 11.39 -33.05 -3.62
CA LEU A 8 11.85 -31.88 -4.37
C LEU A 8 12.97 -31.20 -3.56
N ASN A 9 14.11 -30.97 -4.20
CA ASN A 9 15.30 -30.32 -3.61
C ASN A 9 15.82 -31.01 -2.32
N ASP A 10 15.69 -32.33 -2.20
CA ASP A 10 16.11 -33.12 -1.02
C ASP A 10 15.53 -32.60 0.30
N MET A 11 14.36 -31.97 0.25
CA MET A 11 13.72 -31.38 1.42
C MET A 11 13.28 -32.45 2.41
N THR A 12 13.79 -32.34 3.63
CA THR A 12 13.43 -33.21 4.77
C THR A 12 12.28 -32.59 5.58
N VAL A 13 11.64 -33.37 6.45
CA VAL A 13 10.64 -32.89 7.41
C VAL A 13 11.20 -31.77 8.30
N ASN A 14 12.45 -31.93 8.77
CA ASN A 14 13.12 -30.90 9.57
C ASN A 14 13.40 -29.64 8.73
N GLY A 15 13.80 -29.80 7.47
CA GLY A 15 13.97 -28.67 6.54
C GLY A 15 12.68 -27.90 6.31
N MET A 16 11.55 -28.61 6.21
CA MET A 16 10.23 -27.99 6.11
C MET A 16 9.85 -27.21 7.38
N ALA A 17 10.11 -27.78 8.56
CA ALA A 17 9.87 -27.12 9.84
C ALA A 17 10.73 -25.85 9.99
N SER A 18 12.01 -25.94 9.61
CA SER A 18 12.92 -24.79 9.63
C SER A 18 12.50 -23.70 8.66
N ALA A 19 12.07 -24.04 7.44
CA ALA A 19 11.56 -23.07 6.46
C ALA A 19 10.27 -22.39 6.96
N PHE A 20 9.38 -23.15 7.60
CA PHE A 20 8.17 -22.58 8.22
C PHE A 20 8.53 -21.60 9.36
N GLN A 21 9.46 -21.99 10.22
CA GLN A 21 9.92 -21.15 11.33
C GLN A 21 10.56 -19.84 10.83
N SER A 22 11.37 -19.90 9.77
CA SER A 22 11.92 -18.72 9.12
C SER A 22 10.81 -17.81 8.56
N GLY A 23 9.83 -18.39 7.87
CA GLY A 23 8.68 -17.62 7.37
C GLY A 23 7.86 -16.95 8.47
N VAL A 24 7.69 -17.62 9.62
CA VAL A 24 7.04 -17.01 10.80
C VAL A 24 7.86 -15.85 11.36
N ALA A 25 9.19 -16.00 11.42
CA ALA A 25 10.08 -14.94 11.88
C ALA A 25 10.02 -13.71 10.96
N ASP A 26 9.96 -13.90 9.64
CA ASP A 26 9.82 -12.82 8.66
C ASP A 26 8.48 -12.07 8.82
N LEU A 27 7.39 -12.79 9.15
CA LEU A 27 6.07 -12.20 9.38
C LEU A 27 5.94 -11.49 10.73
N ALA A 28 6.77 -11.84 11.73
CA ALA A 28 6.71 -11.21 13.05
C ALA A 28 6.92 -9.70 12.99
N GLY A 29 7.83 -9.22 12.15
CA GLY A 29 8.04 -7.79 11.90
C GLY A 29 6.79 -7.09 11.39
N THR A 30 6.09 -7.71 10.45
CA THR A 30 4.83 -7.18 9.91
C THR A 30 3.73 -7.12 10.98
N ALA A 31 3.62 -8.14 11.83
CA ALA A 31 2.65 -8.14 12.92
C ALA A 31 2.91 -7.01 13.94
N VAL A 32 4.18 -6.73 14.25
CA VAL A 32 4.57 -5.58 15.09
C VAL A 32 4.16 -4.26 14.45
N VAL A 33 4.40 -4.08 13.14
CA VAL A 33 4.01 -2.87 12.40
C VAL A 33 2.50 -2.66 12.44
N VAL A 34 1.71 -3.72 12.28
CA VAL A 34 0.23 -3.65 12.43
C VAL A 34 -0.19 -3.24 13.84
N GLY A 35 0.50 -3.77 14.87
CA GLY A 35 0.29 -3.35 16.26
C GLY A 35 0.61 -1.86 16.48
N MET A 36 1.70 -1.36 15.90
CA MET A 36 2.07 0.07 15.95
C MET A 36 1.03 0.96 15.26
N ALA A 37 0.44 0.52 14.15
CA ALA A 37 -0.64 1.23 13.47
C ALA A 37 -1.85 1.47 14.39
N LYS A 38 -2.21 0.48 15.20
CA LYS A 38 -3.23 0.64 16.27
C LYS A 38 -2.79 1.69 17.30
N GLY A 39 -1.51 1.71 17.67
CA GLY A 39 -0.95 2.73 18.54
C GLY A 39 -1.10 4.15 17.99
N ILE A 40 -0.86 4.35 16.69
CA ILE A 40 -1.06 5.63 16.00
C ILE A 40 -2.51 6.10 16.14
N LEU A 41 -3.48 5.20 15.88
CA LEU A 41 -4.91 5.52 16.06
C LEU A 41 -5.23 5.97 17.49
N LEU A 42 -4.68 5.29 18.50
CA LEU A 42 -4.88 5.66 19.91
C LEU A 42 -4.28 7.02 20.25
N VAL A 43 -3.09 7.31 19.74
CA VAL A 43 -2.41 8.63 19.94
C VAL A 43 -3.19 9.75 19.27
N LEU A 44 -3.79 9.48 18.10
CA LEU A 44 -4.63 10.45 17.38
C LEU A 44 -6.03 10.62 17.98
N GLY A 45 -6.33 9.92 19.08
CA GLY A 45 -7.59 10.07 19.82
C GLY A 45 -8.65 9.00 19.53
N GLY A 46 -8.23 7.86 18.96
CA GLY A 46 -9.11 6.74 18.67
C GLY A 46 -9.92 6.90 17.38
N SER A 47 -10.75 5.91 17.09
CA SER A 47 -11.58 5.80 15.88
C SER A 47 -13.06 6.16 16.10
N ASP A 48 -13.43 6.68 17.27
CA ASP A 48 -14.81 7.09 17.56
C ASP A 48 -15.11 8.45 16.92
N ALA A 49 -16.03 8.47 15.96
CA ALA A 49 -16.42 9.67 15.23
C ALA A 49 -17.10 10.74 16.12
N ASN A 50 -17.61 10.35 17.29
CA ASN A 50 -18.33 11.24 18.21
C ASN A 50 -17.41 11.92 19.23
N VAL A 51 -16.15 11.53 19.29
CA VAL A 51 -15.17 12.09 20.24
C VAL A 51 -14.30 13.12 19.51
N ALA A 52 -14.17 14.30 20.11
CA ALA A 52 -13.24 15.32 19.63
C ALA A 52 -11.81 14.78 19.68
N SER A 53 -11.21 14.53 18.52
CA SER A 53 -9.88 13.95 18.40
C SER A 53 -9.11 14.59 17.25
N THR A 54 -7.77 14.50 17.31
CA THR A 54 -6.91 14.97 16.20
C THR A 54 -7.25 14.27 14.91
N LEU A 55 -7.52 12.95 14.96
CA LEU A 55 -7.92 12.18 13.79
C LEU A 55 -9.21 12.74 13.18
N ASN A 56 -10.25 12.97 13.99
CA ASN A 56 -11.52 13.49 13.52
C ASN A 56 -11.37 14.90 12.93
N THR A 57 -10.50 15.73 13.50
CA THR A 57 -10.21 17.07 12.93
C THR A 57 -9.56 16.97 11.55
N ILE A 58 -8.58 16.07 11.39
CA ILE A 58 -7.93 15.81 10.08
C ILE A 58 -8.96 15.29 9.08
N LEU A 59 -9.74 14.28 9.46
CA LEU A 59 -10.76 13.68 8.60
C LEU A 59 -11.85 14.69 8.21
N TYR A 60 -12.31 15.51 9.15
CA TYR A 60 -13.28 16.56 8.91
C TYR A 60 -12.73 17.62 7.93
N THR A 61 -11.50 18.06 8.11
CA THR A 61 -10.87 19.04 7.24
C THR A 61 -10.73 18.52 5.80
N ILE A 62 -10.21 17.31 5.66
CA ILE A 62 -10.06 16.67 4.33
C ILE A 62 -11.44 16.34 3.74
N GLY A 63 -12.37 15.81 4.55
CA GLY A 63 -13.72 15.49 4.12
C GLY A 63 -14.47 16.71 3.62
N ASN A 64 -14.36 17.85 4.32
CA ASN A 64 -14.96 19.11 3.86
C ASN A 64 -14.32 19.64 2.57
N ALA A 65 -13.01 19.51 2.42
CA ALA A 65 -12.32 19.91 1.20
C ALA A 65 -12.74 19.04 -0.01
N LEU A 66 -13.15 17.80 0.25
CA LEU A 66 -13.67 16.86 -0.75
C LEU A 66 -15.20 16.80 -0.79
N ALA A 67 -15.90 17.59 0.04
CA ALA A 67 -17.37 17.63 0.06
C ALA A 67 -17.92 18.11 -1.29
N GLY A 68 -18.86 17.35 -1.85
CA GLY A 68 -19.43 17.62 -3.16
C GLY A 68 -18.59 17.21 -4.36
N VAL A 69 -17.40 16.64 -4.13
CA VAL A 69 -16.55 16.07 -5.18
C VAL A 69 -17.08 14.67 -5.55
N PRO A 70 -17.19 14.33 -6.85
CA PRO A 70 -17.57 12.98 -7.25
C PRO A 70 -16.66 11.91 -6.63
N SER A 71 -17.22 10.75 -6.22
CA SER A 71 -16.48 9.65 -5.58
C SER A 71 -15.23 9.21 -6.34
N PHE A 72 -15.29 9.26 -7.67
CA PHE A 72 -14.13 8.98 -8.54
C PHE A 72 -12.95 9.92 -8.27
N ILE A 73 -13.22 11.22 -8.11
CA ILE A 73 -12.15 12.20 -7.84
C ILE A 73 -11.60 12.02 -6.43
N GLY A 74 -12.45 11.67 -5.45
CA GLY A 74 -12.00 11.30 -4.10
C GLY A 74 -11.07 10.07 -4.11
N ALA A 75 -11.43 9.03 -4.85
CA ALA A 75 -10.60 7.84 -5.01
C ALA A 75 -9.29 8.14 -5.77
N LEU A 76 -9.34 9.00 -6.79
CA LEU A 76 -8.15 9.43 -7.51
C LEU A 76 -7.21 10.26 -6.62
N PHE A 77 -7.75 11.10 -5.73
CA PHE A 77 -6.97 11.80 -4.72
C PHE A 77 -6.26 10.81 -3.79
N MET A 78 -6.95 9.78 -3.31
CA MET A 78 -6.33 8.73 -2.49
C MET A 78 -5.20 8.02 -3.25
N TYR A 79 -5.42 7.70 -4.51
CA TYR A 79 -4.42 7.06 -5.37
C TYR A 79 -3.17 7.93 -5.55
N LEU A 80 -3.35 9.21 -5.85
CA LEU A 80 -2.27 10.18 -5.96
C LEU A 80 -1.51 10.34 -4.65
N PHE A 81 -2.24 10.47 -3.54
CA PHE A 81 -1.65 10.59 -2.22
C PHE A 81 -0.78 9.36 -1.91
N GLN A 82 -1.29 8.16 -2.11
CA GLN A 82 -0.55 6.92 -1.87
C GLN A 82 0.69 6.81 -2.77
N SER A 83 0.57 7.23 -4.03
CA SER A 83 1.70 7.28 -4.96
C SER A 83 2.80 8.24 -4.50
N CYS A 84 2.42 9.46 -4.10
CA CYS A 84 3.37 10.45 -3.59
C CYS A 84 4.00 9.99 -2.27
N PHE A 85 3.21 9.40 -1.39
CA PHE A 85 3.71 8.91 -0.10
C PHE A 85 4.72 7.77 -0.27
N ASN A 86 4.51 6.89 -1.23
CA ASN A 86 5.42 5.79 -1.54
C ASN A 86 6.79 6.27 -2.05
N LEU A 87 6.88 7.45 -2.65
CA LEU A 87 8.20 8.02 -3.03
C LEU A 87 9.13 8.19 -1.82
N ILE A 88 8.57 8.35 -0.62
CA ILE A 88 9.30 8.57 0.62
C ILE A 88 9.36 7.29 1.45
N VAL A 89 8.23 6.61 1.59
CA VAL A 89 8.07 5.39 2.40
C VAL A 89 7.84 4.19 1.49
N THR A 90 8.92 3.52 1.12
CA THR A 90 8.91 2.38 0.16
C THR A 90 8.55 1.02 0.79
N SER A 91 8.25 0.99 2.07
CA SER A 91 7.75 -0.20 2.74
C SER A 91 6.22 -0.28 2.61
N ASN A 92 5.70 -1.14 1.75
CA ASN A 92 4.25 -1.27 1.53
C ASN A 92 3.48 -1.58 2.81
N SER A 93 3.98 -2.47 3.68
CA SER A 93 3.36 -2.75 4.97
C SER A 93 3.44 -1.55 5.93
N GLY A 94 4.58 -0.86 5.96
CA GLY A 94 4.77 0.36 6.74
C GLY A 94 3.86 1.49 6.25
N GLN A 95 3.77 1.70 4.95
CA GLN A 95 2.86 2.67 4.35
C GLN A 95 1.40 2.35 4.68
N ALA A 96 0.97 1.10 4.49
CA ALA A 96 -0.38 0.68 4.84
C ALA A 96 -0.70 0.95 6.32
N ALA A 97 0.22 0.61 7.22
CA ALA A 97 0.04 0.84 8.65
C ALA A 97 -0.11 2.33 9.00
N LEU A 98 0.60 3.21 8.30
CA LEU A 98 0.55 4.65 8.52
C LEU A 98 -0.67 5.31 7.86
N THR A 99 -1.03 4.91 6.64
CA THR A 99 -2.00 5.64 5.84
C THR A 99 -3.41 5.05 5.89
N MET A 100 -3.57 3.72 5.96
CA MET A 100 -4.90 3.11 5.91
C MET A 100 -5.81 3.44 7.10
N PRO A 101 -5.30 3.65 8.33
CA PRO A 101 -6.12 4.15 9.42
C PRO A 101 -6.82 5.48 9.15
N ILE A 102 -6.26 6.30 8.27
CA ILE A 102 -6.82 7.60 7.84
C ILE A 102 -7.64 7.42 6.55
N MET A 103 -7.11 6.65 5.59
CA MET A 103 -7.74 6.48 4.28
C MET A 103 -9.06 5.69 4.34
N ALA A 104 -9.18 4.70 5.23
CA ALA A 104 -10.42 3.93 5.34
C ALA A 104 -11.62 4.77 5.80
N PRO A 105 -11.55 5.55 6.90
CA PRO A 105 -12.62 6.48 7.26
C PRO A 105 -12.85 7.59 6.21
N LEU A 106 -11.77 8.05 5.56
CA LEU A 106 -11.88 9.04 4.49
C LEU A 106 -12.65 8.49 3.29
N ALA A 107 -12.46 7.21 2.93
CA ALA A 107 -13.23 6.55 1.89
C ALA A 107 -14.73 6.59 2.19
N ASP A 108 -15.12 6.29 3.43
CA ASP A 108 -16.52 6.34 3.88
C ASP A 108 -17.10 7.78 3.71
N LEU A 109 -16.31 8.81 4.04
CA LEU A 109 -16.72 10.22 3.93
C LEU A 109 -16.93 10.70 2.48
N VAL A 110 -16.11 10.20 1.54
CA VAL A 110 -16.22 10.58 0.12
C VAL A 110 -17.13 9.64 -0.68
N GLY A 111 -17.80 8.70 -0.01
CA GLY A 111 -18.73 7.77 -0.66
C GLY A 111 -18.05 6.72 -1.55
N VAL A 112 -16.85 6.28 -1.16
CA VAL A 112 -16.06 5.24 -1.83
C VAL A 112 -15.94 4.03 -0.91
N THR A 113 -16.03 2.82 -1.45
CA THR A 113 -15.87 1.63 -0.63
C THR A 113 -14.42 1.51 -0.11
N ARG A 114 -14.25 0.88 1.05
CA ARG A 114 -12.91 0.66 1.62
C ARG A 114 -12.03 -0.22 0.74
N GLN A 115 -12.62 -1.12 -0.04
CA GLN A 115 -11.93 -1.93 -1.03
C GLN A 115 -11.33 -1.09 -2.15
N VAL A 116 -12.04 -0.06 -2.61
CA VAL A 116 -11.49 0.90 -3.58
C VAL A 116 -10.35 1.72 -2.98
N ALA A 117 -10.41 2.07 -1.68
CA ALA A 117 -9.28 2.72 -1.01
C ALA A 117 -8.06 1.79 -0.91
N VAL A 118 -8.27 0.49 -0.65
CA VAL A 118 -7.19 -0.52 -0.68
C VAL A 118 -6.63 -0.66 -2.09
N LEU A 119 -7.48 -0.68 -3.12
CA LEU A 119 -7.04 -0.74 -4.52
C LEU A 119 -6.19 0.49 -4.88
N ALA A 120 -6.63 1.69 -4.49
CA ALA A 120 -5.89 2.94 -4.69
C ALA A 120 -4.52 2.89 -4.00
N PHE A 121 -4.44 2.35 -2.78
CA PHE A 121 -3.18 2.11 -2.08
C PHE A 121 -2.29 1.14 -2.86
N GLN A 122 -2.80 -0.04 -3.23
CA GLN A 122 -2.01 -1.09 -3.89
C GLN A 122 -1.46 -0.64 -5.24
N MET A 123 -2.29 0.03 -6.05
CA MET A 123 -1.85 0.57 -7.34
C MET A 123 -0.86 1.73 -7.15
N GLY A 124 -1.13 2.62 -6.18
CA GLY A 124 -0.26 3.75 -5.87
C GLY A 124 1.12 3.32 -5.39
N ALA A 125 1.17 2.45 -4.40
CA ALA A 125 2.43 1.98 -3.83
C ALA A 125 3.18 1.06 -4.81
N GLY A 126 2.50 0.03 -5.36
CA GLY A 126 3.16 -0.98 -6.19
C GLY A 126 3.78 -0.43 -7.47
N PHE A 127 3.13 0.51 -8.12
CA PHE A 127 3.67 1.10 -9.36
C PHE A 127 4.84 2.04 -9.10
N VAL A 128 4.82 2.75 -7.99
CA VAL A 128 5.89 3.70 -7.62
C VAL A 128 7.13 2.97 -7.13
N ASP A 129 7.00 1.83 -6.47
CA ASP A 129 8.12 0.99 -6.03
C ASP A 129 9.06 0.59 -7.20
N ALA A 130 8.52 0.42 -8.40
CA ALA A 130 9.29 0.12 -9.61
C ALA A 130 10.07 1.33 -10.16
N PHE A 131 9.84 2.53 -9.62
CA PHE A 131 10.42 3.77 -10.13
C PHE A 131 11.32 4.49 -9.11
N THR A 132 10.93 4.47 -7.82
CA THR A 132 11.61 5.28 -6.80
C THR A 132 13.04 4.82 -6.51
N PRO A 133 14.02 5.76 -6.45
CA PRO A 133 15.40 5.43 -6.13
C PRO A 133 15.60 5.00 -4.66
N VAL A 134 14.59 5.15 -3.81
CA VAL A 134 14.63 4.77 -2.40
C VAL A 134 14.23 3.30 -2.20
N SER A 135 13.62 2.65 -3.21
CA SER A 135 13.27 1.24 -3.14
C SER A 135 14.51 0.35 -3.11
N ALA A 136 14.75 -0.30 -1.96
CA ALA A 136 15.90 -1.19 -1.79
C ALA A 136 15.87 -2.39 -2.76
N SER A 137 14.68 -2.91 -3.06
CA SER A 137 14.49 -4.00 -4.02
C SER A 137 14.88 -3.57 -5.45
N LEU A 138 14.42 -2.39 -5.89
CA LEU A 138 14.77 -1.85 -7.19
C LEU A 138 16.27 -1.60 -7.31
N ILE A 139 16.85 -0.89 -6.34
CA ILE A 139 18.30 -0.58 -6.37
C ILE A 139 19.14 -1.85 -6.28
N GLY A 140 18.72 -2.85 -5.50
CA GLY A 140 19.38 -4.15 -5.45
C GLY A 140 19.40 -4.84 -6.81
N VAL A 141 18.27 -4.91 -7.52
CA VAL A 141 18.18 -5.51 -8.86
C VAL A 141 19.01 -4.73 -9.88
N LEU A 142 18.92 -3.40 -9.88
CA LEU A 142 19.70 -2.54 -10.77
C LEU A 142 21.20 -2.68 -10.53
N GLY A 143 21.62 -2.83 -9.25
CA GLY A 143 23.00 -3.06 -8.87
C GLY A 143 23.55 -4.38 -9.45
N VAL A 144 22.79 -5.47 -9.33
CA VAL A 144 23.14 -6.78 -9.92
C VAL A 144 23.20 -6.69 -11.45
N ALA A 145 22.23 -6.00 -12.07
CA ALA A 145 22.18 -5.79 -13.52
C ALA A 145 23.20 -4.77 -14.02
N ARG A 146 23.91 -4.06 -13.14
CA ARG A 146 24.84 -2.97 -13.46
C ARG A 146 24.21 -1.86 -14.31
N ILE A 147 22.96 -1.55 -14.02
CA ILE A 147 22.20 -0.48 -14.67
C ILE A 147 22.14 0.71 -13.73
N ASP A 148 22.55 1.88 -14.22
CA ASP A 148 22.40 3.13 -13.50
C ASP A 148 20.92 3.51 -13.36
N TRP A 149 20.51 3.96 -12.15
CA TRP A 149 19.13 4.35 -11.91
C TRP A 149 18.64 5.44 -12.88
N GLY A 150 19.48 6.39 -13.25
CA GLY A 150 19.08 7.44 -14.18
C GLY A 150 18.73 6.91 -15.58
N LYS A 151 19.40 5.84 -16.05
CA LYS A 151 19.03 5.15 -17.30
C LYS A 151 17.72 4.39 -17.13
N TRP A 152 17.56 3.70 -16.02
CA TRP A 152 16.30 3.02 -15.67
C TRP A 152 15.13 4.00 -15.61
N ALA A 153 15.27 5.11 -14.90
CA ALA A 153 14.23 6.12 -14.74
C ALA A 153 13.76 6.69 -16.10
N LYS A 154 14.69 6.95 -17.04
CA LYS A 154 14.33 7.41 -18.40
C LYS A 154 13.51 6.39 -19.18
N PHE A 155 13.81 5.11 -19.00
CA PHE A 155 13.02 4.02 -19.60
C PHE A 155 11.66 3.90 -18.90
N GLN A 156 11.69 3.85 -17.58
CA GLN A 156 10.53 3.57 -16.74
C GLN A 156 9.49 4.68 -16.76
N ILE A 157 9.84 5.94 -17.01
CA ILE A 157 8.90 7.06 -16.95
C ILE A 157 7.71 6.91 -17.92
N LYS A 158 7.96 6.32 -19.09
CA LYS A 158 6.89 6.03 -20.06
C LYS A 158 5.97 4.92 -19.54
N MET A 159 6.56 3.87 -18.97
CA MET A 159 5.81 2.78 -18.34
C MET A 159 5.05 3.27 -17.10
N GLN A 160 5.65 4.20 -16.34
CA GLN A 160 5.01 4.79 -15.18
C GLN A 160 3.74 5.57 -15.56
N ALA A 161 3.78 6.33 -16.64
CA ALA A 161 2.59 7.01 -17.17
C ALA A 161 1.50 6.00 -17.58
N PHE A 162 1.89 4.89 -18.22
CA PHE A 162 0.98 3.81 -18.56
C PHE A 162 0.37 3.14 -17.30
N PHE A 163 1.20 2.82 -16.29
CA PHE A 163 0.73 2.23 -15.05
C PHE A 163 -0.19 3.18 -14.28
N PHE A 164 0.10 4.48 -14.29
CA PHE A 164 -0.75 5.47 -13.68
C PHE A 164 -2.12 5.54 -14.37
N LEU A 165 -2.15 5.52 -15.68
CA LEU A 165 -3.39 5.45 -16.45
C LEU A 165 -4.16 4.15 -16.18
N MET A 166 -3.46 3.02 -16.16
CA MET A 166 -4.06 1.71 -15.87
C MET A 166 -4.67 1.67 -14.45
N GLY A 167 -3.96 2.20 -13.46
CA GLY A 167 -4.50 2.32 -12.09
C GLY A 167 -5.73 3.22 -12.02
N THR A 168 -5.73 4.34 -12.74
CA THR A 168 -6.89 5.23 -12.84
C THR A 168 -8.10 4.53 -13.46
N VAL A 169 -7.87 3.77 -14.54
CA VAL A 169 -8.94 2.98 -15.19
C VAL A 169 -9.45 1.87 -14.27
N ALA A 170 -8.55 1.17 -13.57
CA ALA A 170 -8.93 0.13 -12.60
C ALA A 170 -9.80 0.69 -11.47
N ILE A 171 -9.46 1.86 -10.94
CA ILE A 171 -10.26 2.55 -9.92
C ILE A 171 -11.62 2.96 -10.47
N ALA A 172 -11.68 3.48 -11.70
CA ALA A 172 -12.94 3.84 -12.35
C ALA A 172 -13.86 2.62 -12.50
N ILE A 173 -13.32 1.48 -12.95
CA ILE A 173 -14.06 0.23 -13.07
C ILE A 173 -14.51 -0.25 -11.69
N ALA A 174 -13.64 -0.23 -10.68
CA ALA A 174 -13.96 -0.67 -9.33
C ALA A 174 -15.13 0.13 -8.72
N ILE A 175 -15.18 1.44 -8.96
CA ILE A 175 -16.31 2.28 -8.55
C ILE A 175 -17.57 1.94 -9.35
N ALA A 176 -17.45 1.77 -10.67
CA ALA A 176 -18.59 1.47 -11.54
C ALA A 176 -19.27 0.13 -11.19
N VAL A 177 -18.48 -0.89 -10.80
CA VAL A 177 -18.99 -2.20 -10.38
C VAL A 177 -19.31 -2.27 -8.89
N ASN A 178 -19.15 -1.15 -8.16
CA ASN A 178 -19.34 -1.08 -6.71
C ASN A 178 -18.57 -2.19 -5.97
N LEU A 179 -17.26 -2.27 -6.20
CA LEU A 179 -16.38 -3.28 -5.63
C LEU A 179 -16.47 -3.27 -4.11
N GLN A 180 -16.89 -4.41 -3.53
CA GLN A 180 -17.08 -4.60 -2.08
C GLN A 180 -16.15 -5.68 -1.55
#